data_a12d9b7d120d803071526ef9ab4fef7d
#
_entry.id   a12d9b7d120d803071526ef9ab4fef7d
#
_cell.length_a   1.000
_cell.length_b   1.000
_cell.length_c   1.000
_cell.angle_alpha   90.00
_cell.angle_beta   90.00
_cell.angle_gamma   90.00
#
_symmetry.space_group_name_H-M   'P 1'
#
loop_
_entity.id
_entity.type
_entity.pdbx_description
1 polymer ?
#
loop_
_entity_poly.entity_id
_entity_poly.type
_entity_poly.pdbx_seq_one_letter_code
_entity_poly.pdbx_strand_id
1 'polypeptide(L)'
;MKKLFLLMAALVALAMLPSCVQQRLRAQARESQVVVLDIGHYYDPQRGGQGARTPDARYGNIEECEFWYKYAIHTKRVIEQAGYTCRICNRGAAPANPTLAAYGRRAGVHQINTPEVTGVYRSKYHPERMAVGILSADYGIDQKPGCIVFLHHNSNSDHWQVYNKGAIYCNVCGTRLASAMALEITRSIYGRGMNNNGVPCGVIIRNNGHRGGGDWLNTCNEHCVPAAITEAAFLSNPDHAKFLGNDANAVRYAQAIGRGIVKFMQSR
;
A
#
# COMPACT_ATOMS: atom_id res chain seq x y z
N MET A 1 20.64 -32.77 18.99
CA MET A 1 19.59 -33.47 19.75
C MET A 1 18.66 -32.56 20.53
N LYS A 2 19.13 -31.61 21.40
CA LYS A 2 18.26 -30.74 22.20
C LYS A 2 17.28 -29.85 21.37
N LYS A 3 17.71 -29.30 20.20
CA LYS A 3 16.84 -28.48 19.33
C LYS A 3 15.72 -29.31 18.67
N LEU A 4 15.98 -30.55 18.31
CA LEU A 4 14.98 -31.44 17.72
C LEU A 4 13.91 -31.85 18.76
N PHE A 5 14.34 -32.05 20.00
CA PHE A 5 13.46 -32.41 21.12
C PHE A 5 12.51 -31.22 21.47
N LEU A 6 13.03 -29.98 21.47
CA LEU A 6 12.22 -28.77 21.68
C LEU A 6 11.21 -28.58 20.56
N LEU A 7 11.57 -28.83 19.32
CA LEU A 7 10.65 -28.72 18.16
C LEU A 7 9.53 -29.77 18.25
N MET A 8 9.87 -30.99 18.61
CA MET A 8 8.90 -32.06 18.80
C MET A 8 7.96 -31.77 19.97
N ALA A 9 8.47 -31.29 21.10
CA ALA A 9 7.66 -30.91 22.26
C ALA A 9 6.69 -29.77 21.92
N ALA A 10 7.12 -28.77 21.14
CA ALA A 10 6.26 -27.67 20.68
C ALA A 10 5.15 -28.15 19.74
N LEU A 11 5.45 -29.08 18.83
CA LEU A 11 4.48 -29.69 17.92
C LEU A 11 3.43 -30.52 18.67
N VAL A 12 3.86 -31.30 19.67
CA VAL A 12 2.96 -32.09 20.54
C VAL A 12 2.07 -31.19 21.38
N ALA A 13 2.62 -30.11 21.95
CA ALA A 13 1.84 -29.12 22.72
C ALA A 13 0.77 -28.44 21.83
N LEU A 14 1.10 -28.11 20.58
CA LEU A 14 0.16 -27.53 19.64
C LEU A 14 -0.97 -28.52 19.26
N ALA A 15 -0.65 -29.80 19.15
CA ALA A 15 -1.63 -30.86 18.84
C ALA A 15 -2.59 -31.15 20.00
N MET A 16 -2.20 -30.82 21.23
CA MET A 16 -3.01 -31.02 22.44
C MET A 16 -3.97 -29.88 22.74
N LEU A 17 -3.92 -28.76 21.99
CA LEU A 17 -4.85 -27.65 22.18
C LEU A 17 -6.27 -28.03 21.72
N PRO A 18 -7.32 -27.54 22.40
CA PRO A 18 -8.70 -27.70 21.93
C PRO A 18 -8.84 -27.24 20.47
N SER A 19 -9.64 -27.93 19.69
CA SER A 19 -9.81 -27.67 18.23
C SER A 19 -10.18 -26.21 17.93
N CYS A 20 -10.97 -25.57 18.80
CA CYS A 20 -11.33 -24.17 18.67
C CYS A 20 -10.13 -23.21 18.85
N VAL A 21 -9.18 -23.54 19.72
CA VAL A 21 -7.94 -22.77 19.92
C VAL A 21 -7.00 -22.95 18.72
N GLN A 22 -6.87 -24.20 18.24
CA GLN A 22 -6.09 -24.47 17.03
C GLN A 22 -6.66 -23.78 15.80
N GLN A 23 -7.99 -23.75 15.65
CA GLN A 23 -8.64 -23.00 14.57
C GLN A 23 -8.41 -21.51 14.68
N ARG A 24 -8.52 -20.93 15.91
CA ARG A 24 -8.23 -19.51 16.14
C ARG A 24 -6.77 -19.15 15.83
N LEU A 25 -5.80 -19.96 16.27
CA LEU A 25 -4.39 -19.72 15.97
C LEU A 25 -4.09 -19.86 14.48
N ARG A 26 -4.71 -20.82 13.80
CA ARG A 26 -4.60 -20.97 12.34
C ARG A 26 -5.25 -19.81 11.58
N ALA A 27 -6.41 -19.32 12.05
CA ALA A 27 -7.08 -18.16 11.48
C ALA A 27 -6.23 -16.90 11.67
N GLN A 28 -5.69 -16.66 12.87
CA GLN A 28 -4.79 -15.53 13.14
C GLN A 28 -3.51 -15.60 12.29
N ALA A 29 -2.91 -16.79 12.12
CA ALA A 29 -1.74 -16.95 11.26
C ALA A 29 -2.06 -16.68 9.79
N ARG A 30 -3.26 -17.06 9.30
CA ARG A 30 -3.74 -16.76 7.95
C ARG A 30 -4.01 -15.26 7.77
N GLU A 31 -4.69 -14.63 8.72
CA GLU A 31 -4.99 -13.19 8.71
C GLU A 31 -3.72 -12.34 8.58
N SER A 32 -2.60 -12.80 9.15
CA SER A 32 -1.33 -12.08 9.08
C SER A 32 -0.58 -12.19 7.74
N GLN A 33 -1.00 -13.07 6.84
CA GLN A 33 -0.27 -13.36 5.59
C GLN A 33 -0.79 -12.61 4.36
N VAL A 34 -1.92 -11.90 4.47
CA VAL A 34 -2.51 -11.17 3.35
C VAL A 34 -2.06 -9.71 3.40
N VAL A 35 -1.49 -9.24 2.30
CA VAL A 35 -1.14 -7.84 2.04
C VAL A 35 -2.13 -7.27 1.05
N VAL A 36 -2.71 -6.11 1.37
CA VAL A 36 -3.52 -5.34 0.44
C VAL A 36 -2.72 -4.14 -0.05
N LEU A 37 -2.66 -3.97 -1.35
CA LEU A 37 -2.18 -2.78 -2.04
C LEU A 37 -3.39 -2.07 -2.63
N ASP A 38 -3.72 -0.90 -2.11
CA ASP A 38 -4.83 -0.07 -2.58
C ASP A 38 -4.25 1.05 -3.46
N ILE A 39 -4.53 1.01 -4.77
CA ILE A 39 -4.12 2.06 -5.69
C ILE A 39 -4.85 3.33 -5.31
N GLY A 40 -4.09 4.36 -4.95
CA GLY A 40 -4.61 5.67 -4.56
C GLY A 40 -5.43 6.31 -5.66
N HIS A 41 -6.44 7.07 -5.24
CA HIS A 41 -7.40 7.73 -6.10
C HIS A 41 -8.25 6.75 -6.93
N TYR A 42 -9.08 7.27 -7.81
CA TYR A 42 -9.90 6.47 -8.71
C TYR A 42 -9.72 6.95 -10.15
N TYR A 43 -10.02 6.08 -11.09
CA TYR A 43 -10.07 6.46 -12.48
C TYR A 43 -11.48 7.00 -12.79
N ASP A 44 -11.53 8.26 -13.21
CA ASP A 44 -12.76 8.90 -13.67
C ASP A 44 -12.87 8.73 -15.19
N PRO A 45 -13.92 8.07 -15.71
CA PRO A 45 -14.05 7.87 -17.15
C PRO A 45 -14.10 9.16 -17.99
N GLN A 46 -14.49 10.28 -17.36
CA GLN A 46 -14.60 11.59 -18.05
C GLN A 46 -13.34 12.43 -17.91
N ARG A 47 -12.59 12.28 -16.82
CA ARG A 47 -11.46 13.14 -16.45
C ARG A 47 -10.11 12.43 -16.48
N GLY A 48 -10.10 11.12 -16.73
CA GLY A 48 -8.92 10.30 -16.62
C GLY A 48 -8.59 9.94 -15.18
N GLY A 49 -7.40 9.46 -14.93
CA GLY A 49 -6.91 9.15 -13.61
C GLY A 49 -6.87 10.40 -12.73
N GLN A 50 -7.02 10.19 -11.43
CA GLN A 50 -7.05 11.25 -10.41
C GLN A 50 -5.79 11.19 -9.55
N GLY A 51 -5.49 12.28 -8.87
CA GLY A 51 -4.37 12.38 -7.95
C GLY A 51 -3.32 13.37 -8.38
N ALA A 52 -2.11 13.19 -7.83
CA ALA A 52 -0.97 14.02 -8.16
C ALA A 52 -0.54 13.82 -9.62
N ARG A 53 -0.08 14.90 -10.24
CA ARG A 53 0.43 14.92 -11.63
C ARG A 53 1.73 15.67 -11.73
N THR A 54 2.53 15.32 -12.74
CA THR A 54 3.62 16.19 -13.16
C THR A 54 3.06 17.49 -13.72
N PRO A 55 3.62 18.66 -13.37
CA PRO A 55 3.11 19.98 -13.81
C PRO A 55 3.12 20.17 -15.33
N ASP A 56 4.04 19.53 -16.03
CA ASP A 56 4.13 19.54 -17.49
C ASP A 56 4.81 18.29 -18.04
N ALA A 57 4.89 18.17 -19.37
CA ALA A 57 5.40 17.01 -20.06
C ALA A 57 6.94 16.87 -20.07
N ARG A 58 7.71 17.77 -19.45
CA ARG A 58 9.19 17.76 -19.50
C ARG A 58 9.79 16.43 -19.03
N TYR A 59 9.17 15.78 -18.06
CA TYR A 59 9.63 14.50 -17.51
C TYR A 59 8.57 13.39 -17.64
N GLY A 60 7.71 13.51 -18.65
CA GLY A 60 6.58 12.61 -18.90
C GLY A 60 5.30 13.12 -18.22
N ASN A 61 4.17 12.71 -18.77
CA ASN A 61 2.86 12.96 -18.17
C ASN A 61 2.59 11.85 -17.15
N ILE A 62 3.24 11.92 -15.99
CA ILE A 62 3.01 10.96 -14.93
C ILE A 62 1.76 11.40 -14.18
N GLU A 63 0.82 10.50 -14.05
CA GLU A 63 -0.35 10.64 -13.24
C GLU A 63 -0.38 9.49 -12.22
N GLU A 64 -0.70 9.84 -11.00
CA GLU A 64 -0.56 8.96 -9.84
C GLU A 64 -1.32 7.65 -9.97
N CYS A 65 -2.61 7.72 -10.29
CA CYS A 65 -3.45 6.53 -10.43
C CYS A 65 -2.94 5.65 -11.59
N GLU A 66 -2.62 6.24 -12.74
CA GLU A 66 -2.12 5.51 -13.92
C GLU A 66 -0.76 4.86 -13.67
N PHE A 67 0.13 5.57 -12.96
CA PHE A 67 1.41 5.04 -12.55
C PHE A 67 1.24 3.73 -11.76
N TRP A 68 0.36 3.74 -10.77
CA TRP A 68 0.17 2.57 -9.93
C TRP A 68 -0.57 1.43 -10.63
N TYR A 69 -1.44 1.70 -11.60
CA TYR A 69 -1.97 0.65 -12.49
C TYR A 69 -0.86 -0.09 -13.23
N LYS A 70 0.17 0.64 -13.68
CA LYS A 70 1.30 0.08 -14.41
C LYS A 70 2.29 -0.65 -13.51
N TYR A 71 2.62 -0.11 -12.34
CA TYR A 71 3.77 -0.56 -11.55
C TYR A 71 3.45 -1.32 -10.27
N ALA A 72 2.22 -1.32 -9.76
CA ALA A 72 1.86 -2.05 -8.54
C ALA A 72 2.10 -3.57 -8.64
N ILE A 73 2.05 -4.15 -9.85
CA ILE A 73 2.39 -5.55 -10.12
C ILE A 73 3.82 -5.91 -9.65
N HIS A 74 4.75 -4.95 -9.70
CA HIS A 74 6.14 -5.19 -9.28
C HIS A 74 6.28 -5.21 -7.75
N THR A 75 5.48 -4.43 -7.04
CA THR A 75 5.34 -4.52 -5.59
C THR A 75 4.74 -5.88 -5.21
N LYS A 76 3.63 -6.26 -5.85
CA LYS A 76 2.96 -7.56 -5.64
C LYS A 76 3.91 -8.73 -5.83
N ARG A 77 4.67 -8.77 -6.92
CA ARG A 77 5.62 -9.86 -7.20
C ARG A 77 6.65 -10.05 -6.09
N VAL A 78 7.20 -8.97 -5.54
CA VAL A 78 8.15 -9.05 -4.42
C VAL A 78 7.49 -9.68 -3.18
N ILE A 79 6.25 -9.31 -2.89
CA ILE A 79 5.48 -9.82 -1.76
C ILE A 79 5.16 -11.31 -1.95
N GLU A 80 4.70 -11.70 -3.15
CA GLU A 80 4.32 -13.08 -3.45
C GLU A 80 5.55 -14.02 -3.55
N GLN A 81 6.67 -13.53 -4.05
CA GLN A 81 7.95 -14.26 -4.03
C GLN A 81 8.45 -14.56 -2.62
N ALA A 82 8.07 -13.76 -1.64
CA ALA A 82 8.36 -13.98 -0.23
C ALA A 82 7.35 -14.91 0.47
N GLY A 83 6.35 -15.45 -0.26
CA GLY A 83 5.38 -16.41 0.24
C GLY A 83 4.10 -15.81 0.83
N TYR A 84 3.89 -14.49 0.69
CA TYR A 84 2.67 -13.82 1.16
C TYR A 84 1.63 -13.72 0.04
N THR A 85 0.35 -13.72 0.40
CA THR A 85 -0.73 -13.39 -0.54
C THR A 85 -0.82 -11.88 -0.72
N CYS A 86 -0.88 -11.41 -1.97
CA CYS A 86 -1.01 -9.98 -2.24
C CYS A 86 -2.24 -9.69 -3.12
N ARG A 87 -3.11 -8.82 -2.61
CA ARG A 87 -4.29 -8.32 -3.34
C ARG A 87 -4.04 -6.88 -3.76
N ILE A 88 -4.15 -6.58 -5.05
CA ILE A 88 -4.17 -5.21 -5.54
C ILE A 88 -5.63 -4.81 -5.74
N CYS A 89 -6.01 -3.64 -5.24
CA CYS A 89 -7.35 -3.08 -5.35
C CYS A 89 -7.30 -1.65 -5.88
N ASN A 90 -8.38 -1.21 -6.50
CA ASN A 90 -8.62 0.19 -6.81
C ASN A 90 -10.11 0.50 -6.66
N ARG A 91 -10.44 1.74 -6.40
CA ARG A 91 -11.81 2.21 -6.20
C ARG A 91 -12.39 2.77 -7.49
N GLY A 92 -13.70 2.59 -7.67
CA GLY A 92 -14.40 3.08 -8.83
C GLY A 92 -14.36 2.12 -10.03
N ALA A 93 -14.63 2.65 -11.21
CA ALA A 93 -14.67 1.88 -12.44
C ALA A 93 -13.26 1.49 -12.93
N ALA A 94 -13.18 0.38 -13.66
CA ALA A 94 -11.96 0.04 -14.37
C ALA A 94 -11.62 1.14 -15.40
N PRO A 95 -10.31 1.42 -15.66
CA PRO A 95 -9.93 2.39 -16.66
C PRO A 95 -10.53 2.10 -18.03
N ALA A 96 -11.13 3.12 -18.65
CA ALA A 96 -11.64 3.02 -20.02
C ALA A 96 -10.48 2.96 -21.05
N ASN A 97 -9.29 3.48 -20.71
CA ASN A 97 -8.10 3.36 -21.51
C ASN A 97 -7.67 1.89 -21.64
N PRO A 98 -7.65 1.30 -22.85
CA PRO A 98 -7.41 -0.13 -23.05
C PRO A 98 -6.03 -0.59 -22.56
N THR A 99 -5.02 0.28 -22.65
CA THR A 99 -3.66 -0.01 -22.17
C THR A 99 -3.63 -0.10 -20.64
N LEU A 100 -4.23 0.85 -19.94
CA LEU A 100 -4.33 0.82 -18.48
C LEU A 100 -5.19 -0.35 -18.00
N ALA A 101 -6.30 -0.60 -18.66
CA ALA A 101 -7.14 -1.77 -18.37
C ALA A 101 -6.36 -3.08 -18.55
N ALA A 102 -5.47 -3.16 -19.54
CA ALA A 102 -4.60 -4.33 -19.73
C ALA A 102 -3.58 -4.48 -18.60
N TYR A 103 -2.98 -3.38 -18.13
CA TYR A 103 -2.13 -3.42 -16.94
C TYR A 103 -2.90 -3.88 -15.70
N GLY A 104 -4.10 -3.34 -15.47
CA GLY A 104 -4.96 -3.74 -14.36
C GLY A 104 -5.30 -5.23 -14.40
N ARG A 105 -5.71 -5.77 -15.57
CA ARG A 105 -5.97 -7.21 -15.73
C ARG A 105 -4.73 -8.06 -15.46
N ARG A 106 -3.56 -7.66 -15.97
CA ARG A 106 -2.28 -8.37 -15.73
C ARG A 106 -1.90 -8.38 -14.25
N ALA A 107 -2.14 -7.29 -13.54
CA ALA A 107 -1.88 -7.16 -12.12
C ALA A 107 -2.94 -7.87 -11.26
N GLY A 108 -4.08 -8.22 -11.83
CA GLY A 108 -5.23 -8.77 -11.11
C GLY A 108 -5.84 -7.72 -10.18
N VAL A 109 -5.97 -6.47 -10.67
CA VAL A 109 -6.59 -5.39 -9.88
C VAL A 109 -8.06 -5.71 -9.66
N HIS A 110 -8.45 -5.79 -8.40
CA HIS A 110 -9.82 -5.91 -7.97
C HIS A 110 -10.46 -4.52 -7.90
N GLN A 111 -11.55 -4.32 -8.65
CA GLN A 111 -12.30 -3.06 -8.63
C GLN A 111 -13.29 -3.08 -7.47
N ILE A 112 -13.20 -2.10 -6.60
CA ILE A 112 -14.14 -1.89 -5.51
C ILE A 112 -15.28 -1.03 -6.04
N ASN A 113 -16.27 -1.68 -6.65
CA ASN A 113 -17.41 -1.03 -7.33
C ASN A 113 -18.63 -0.89 -6.43
N THR A 114 -18.49 -0.53 -5.18
CA THR A 114 -19.68 -0.27 -4.39
C THR A 114 -20.13 1.18 -4.61
N PRO A 115 -21.41 1.43 -4.94
CA PRO A 115 -21.97 2.79 -4.97
C PRO A 115 -21.74 3.55 -3.67
N GLU A 116 -21.52 2.84 -2.61
CA GLU A 116 -21.22 3.31 -1.26
C GLU A 116 -19.79 3.82 -1.12
N VAL A 117 -18.84 3.33 -1.92
CA VAL A 117 -17.45 3.82 -1.90
C VAL A 117 -17.36 5.25 -2.44
N THR A 118 -18.15 5.59 -3.43
CA THR A 118 -18.28 6.98 -3.88
C THR A 118 -19.05 7.86 -2.90
N GLY A 119 -19.89 7.27 -2.05
CA GLY A 119 -20.67 7.94 -1.01
C GLY A 119 -19.96 8.02 0.36
N VAL A 120 -19.08 7.08 0.67
CA VAL A 120 -18.38 6.97 1.98
C VAL A 120 -17.41 8.13 2.23
N TYR A 121 -16.88 8.76 1.18
CA TYR A 121 -16.24 10.06 1.37
C TYR A 121 -17.18 11.14 1.96
N ARG A 122 -18.51 10.93 1.92
CA ARG A 122 -19.50 11.84 2.49
C ARG A 122 -20.13 11.36 3.80
N SER A 123 -20.18 10.06 4.06
CA SER A 123 -20.79 9.58 5.32
C SER A 123 -19.72 9.28 6.36
N LYS A 124 -19.47 10.26 7.19
CA LYS A 124 -18.61 10.21 8.37
C LYS A 124 -18.97 9.11 9.38
N TYR A 125 -20.06 8.36 9.21
CA TYR A 125 -20.66 7.63 10.33
C TYR A 125 -21.45 6.39 9.90
N HIS A 126 -20.74 5.31 9.54
CA HIS A 126 -21.29 3.96 9.70
C HIS A 126 -20.23 3.05 10.31
N PRO A 127 -19.97 3.16 11.63
CA PRO A 127 -19.00 2.32 12.32
C PRO A 127 -19.30 0.83 12.19
N GLU A 128 -20.56 0.45 12.06
CA GLU A 128 -20.99 -0.93 11.84
C GLU A 128 -20.61 -1.51 10.46
N ARG A 129 -20.44 -0.68 9.44
CA ARG A 129 -19.96 -1.09 8.10
C ARG A 129 -18.46 -1.17 7.98
N MET A 130 -17.75 -0.65 8.95
CA MET A 130 -16.29 -0.63 9.01
C MET A 130 -15.72 -1.77 9.87
N ALA A 131 -16.54 -2.72 10.26
CA ALA A 131 -16.09 -3.97 10.85
C ALA A 131 -15.14 -4.70 9.88
N VAL A 132 -14.21 -5.46 10.43
CA VAL A 132 -13.22 -6.25 9.69
C VAL A 132 -13.81 -7.00 8.50
N GLY A 133 -15.09 -7.40 8.58
CA GLY A 133 -15.81 -8.05 7.48
C GLY A 133 -16.01 -7.18 6.25
N ILE A 134 -16.16 -5.86 6.38
CA ILE A 134 -16.33 -4.95 5.25
C ILE A 134 -15.01 -4.66 4.56
N LEU A 135 -13.94 -4.40 5.32
CA LEU A 135 -12.60 -4.29 4.72
C LEU A 135 -12.26 -5.55 3.94
N SER A 136 -12.60 -6.72 4.45
CA SER A 136 -12.37 -7.99 3.76
C SER A 136 -13.24 -8.13 2.51
N ALA A 137 -14.52 -7.79 2.59
CA ALA A 137 -15.46 -7.87 1.46
C ALA A 137 -15.10 -6.85 0.36
N ASP A 138 -14.79 -5.61 0.72
CA ASP A 138 -14.41 -4.56 -0.21
C ASP A 138 -13.14 -4.92 -0.98
N TYR A 139 -12.16 -5.50 -0.29
CA TYR A 139 -10.91 -5.95 -0.93
C TYR A 139 -11.02 -7.34 -1.56
N GLY A 140 -12.18 -7.99 -1.52
CA GLY A 140 -12.38 -9.33 -2.06
C GLY A 140 -11.47 -10.38 -1.43
N ILE A 141 -11.29 -10.28 -0.12
CA ILE A 141 -10.53 -11.23 0.70
C ILE A 141 -11.47 -11.78 1.79
N ASP A 142 -11.25 -13.01 2.20
CA ASP A 142 -12.07 -13.73 3.18
C ASP A 142 -11.52 -13.64 4.61
N GLN A 143 -10.50 -12.81 4.81
CA GLN A 143 -9.76 -12.74 6.05
C GLN A 143 -9.22 -11.32 6.31
N LYS A 144 -8.94 -11.01 7.57
CA LYS A 144 -8.31 -9.74 7.97
C LYS A 144 -6.94 -9.61 7.30
N PRO A 145 -6.63 -8.46 6.67
CA PRO A 145 -5.31 -8.25 6.08
C PRO A 145 -4.22 -8.14 7.16
N GLY A 146 -3.04 -8.63 6.84
CA GLY A 146 -1.86 -8.46 7.67
C GLY A 146 -1.35 -7.03 7.65
N CYS A 147 -1.50 -6.33 6.53
CA CYS A 147 -1.34 -4.89 6.38
C CYS A 147 -2.03 -4.38 5.12
N ILE A 148 -2.26 -3.07 5.09
CA ILE A 148 -2.79 -2.34 3.94
C ILE A 148 -1.81 -1.23 3.58
N VAL A 149 -1.45 -1.13 2.30
CA VAL A 149 -0.61 -0.04 1.78
C VAL A 149 -1.37 0.69 0.68
N PHE A 150 -1.67 1.94 0.94
CA PHE A 150 -2.24 2.86 -0.04
C PHE A 150 -1.10 3.41 -0.90
N LEU A 151 -1.13 3.12 -2.18
CA LEU A 151 -0.10 3.49 -3.13
C LEU A 151 -0.39 4.89 -3.68
N HIS A 152 0.37 5.86 -3.21
CA HIS A 152 0.24 7.27 -3.55
C HIS A 152 1.57 7.90 -3.97
N HIS A 153 1.47 9.07 -4.58
CA HIS A 153 2.54 10.03 -4.78
C HIS A 153 2.09 11.41 -4.28
N ASN A 154 3.02 12.16 -3.77
CA ASN A 154 2.73 13.51 -3.30
C ASN A 154 2.83 14.54 -4.44
N SER A 155 2.18 15.69 -4.23
CA SER A 155 2.38 16.90 -5.01
C SER A 155 2.10 18.10 -4.12
N ASN A 156 2.94 19.14 -4.18
CA ASN A 156 2.74 20.35 -3.39
C ASN A 156 2.08 21.46 -4.19
N SER A 157 2.09 21.40 -5.53
CA SER A 157 1.54 22.44 -6.40
C SER A 157 1.47 21.97 -7.83
N ASP A 158 0.79 22.76 -8.67
CA ASP A 158 0.77 22.60 -10.13
C ASP A 158 2.06 23.14 -10.81
N HIS A 159 3.05 23.55 -10.03
CA HIS A 159 4.32 24.04 -10.50
C HIS A 159 5.48 23.16 -10.02
N TRP A 160 6.58 23.16 -10.79
CA TRP A 160 7.80 22.47 -10.39
C TRP A 160 8.38 23.05 -9.11
N GLN A 161 8.69 22.17 -8.15
CA GLN A 161 9.31 22.52 -6.87
C GLN A 161 10.51 21.60 -6.60
N VAL A 162 11.61 22.20 -6.20
CA VAL A 162 12.86 21.46 -5.91
C VAL A 162 12.86 20.90 -4.48
N TYR A 163 12.15 21.53 -3.56
CA TYR A 163 12.21 21.20 -2.15
C TYR A 163 11.00 20.41 -1.68
N ASN A 164 11.14 19.09 -1.69
CA ASN A 164 10.12 18.16 -1.20
C ASN A 164 10.77 17.05 -0.38
N LYS A 165 10.22 16.77 0.79
CA LYS A 165 10.69 15.69 1.67
C LYS A 165 9.68 14.55 1.64
N GLY A 166 10.01 13.51 0.90
CA GLY A 166 9.17 12.32 0.82
C GLY A 166 9.02 11.62 2.17
N ALA A 167 7.83 11.12 2.43
CA ALA A 167 7.49 10.43 3.66
C ALA A 167 6.52 9.27 3.41
N ILE A 168 6.44 8.39 4.39
CA ILE A 168 5.39 7.38 4.52
C ILE A 168 4.49 7.81 5.67
N TYR A 169 3.22 8.04 5.38
CA TYR A 169 2.21 8.30 6.40
C TYR A 169 1.63 6.98 6.89
N CYS A 170 1.35 6.86 8.18
CA CYS A 170 0.82 5.63 8.73
C CYS A 170 -0.13 5.87 9.91
N ASN A 171 -0.95 4.86 10.23
CA ASN A 171 -1.63 4.77 11.51
C ASN A 171 -0.66 4.29 12.61
N VAL A 172 -1.09 4.33 13.86
CA VAL A 172 -0.26 3.90 15.00
C VAL A 172 0.22 2.45 14.84
N CYS A 173 -0.69 1.55 14.45
CA CYS A 173 -0.38 0.13 14.23
C CYS A 173 0.59 -0.07 13.05
N GLY A 174 0.62 0.86 12.09
CA GLY A 174 1.45 0.82 10.87
C GLY A 174 2.85 1.41 11.00
N THR A 175 3.26 1.89 12.18
CA THR A 175 4.55 2.57 12.36
C THR A 175 5.75 1.70 11.93
N ARG A 176 5.75 0.41 12.30
CA ARG A 176 6.81 -0.53 11.89
C ARG A 176 6.80 -0.80 10.39
N LEU A 177 5.60 -0.90 9.78
CA LEU A 177 5.43 -1.05 8.32
C LEU A 177 6.00 0.17 7.60
N ALA A 178 5.60 1.37 8.01
CA ALA A 178 6.09 2.62 7.43
C ALA A 178 7.61 2.77 7.57
N SER A 179 8.16 2.44 8.74
CA SER A 179 9.60 2.48 8.99
C SER A 179 10.38 1.52 8.09
N ALA A 180 9.89 0.31 7.90
CA ALA A 180 10.51 -0.67 7.02
C ALA A 180 10.51 -0.23 5.55
N MET A 181 9.40 0.34 5.06
CA MET A 181 9.31 0.90 3.70
C MET A 181 10.21 2.13 3.54
N ALA A 182 10.18 3.07 4.49
CA ALA A 182 10.99 4.28 4.45
C ALA A 182 12.49 3.95 4.41
N LEU A 183 12.93 2.96 5.17
CA LEU A 183 14.33 2.49 5.18
C LEU A 183 14.73 1.90 3.82
N GLU A 184 13.88 1.08 3.20
CA GLU A 184 14.13 0.52 1.86
C GLU A 184 14.20 1.60 0.79
N ILE A 185 13.29 2.56 0.80
CA ILE A 185 13.27 3.68 -0.14
C ILE A 185 14.55 4.52 0.05
N THR A 186 14.91 4.86 1.28
CA THR A 186 16.13 5.60 1.58
C THR A 186 17.36 4.91 1.01
N ARG A 187 17.52 3.60 1.27
CA ARG A 187 18.70 2.84 0.87
C ARG A 187 18.77 2.54 -0.62
N SER A 188 17.62 2.28 -1.25
CA SER A 188 17.59 1.72 -2.62
C SER A 188 17.28 2.76 -3.68
N ILE A 189 16.68 3.89 -3.31
CA ILE A 189 16.12 4.87 -4.23
C ILE A 189 16.77 6.24 -4.06
N TYR A 190 16.72 6.83 -2.86
CA TYR A 190 17.20 8.21 -2.67
C TYR A 190 18.71 8.39 -2.92
N GLY A 191 19.52 7.42 -2.61
CA GLY A 191 20.95 7.46 -2.93
C GLY A 191 21.31 7.04 -4.37
N ARG A 192 20.31 6.80 -5.25
CA ARG A 192 20.53 6.16 -6.57
C ARG A 192 19.76 6.82 -7.71
N GLY A 193 19.57 8.12 -7.66
CA GLY A 193 18.97 8.90 -8.74
C GLY A 193 17.71 9.67 -8.41
N MET A 194 17.02 9.36 -7.31
CA MET A 194 15.98 10.21 -6.76
C MET A 194 16.55 10.98 -5.56
N ASN A 195 16.56 12.30 -5.63
CA ASN A 195 17.10 13.14 -4.59
C ASN A 195 15.99 13.53 -3.61
N ASN A 196 16.23 13.35 -2.32
CA ASN A 196 15.35 13.80 -1.24
C ASN A 196 16.06 14.86 -0.37
N ASN A 197 16.82 15.75 -1.01
CA ASN A 197 17.57 16.82 -0.35
C ASN A 197 18.50 16.32 0.77
N GLY A 198 19.11 15.15 0.57
CA GLY A 198 20.03 14.55 1.53
C GLY A 198 19.37 13.98 2.79
N VAL A 199 18.03 14.02 2.89
CA VAL A 199 17.33 13.49 4.05
C VAL A 199 16.74 12.10 3.77
N PRO A 200 16.66 11.21 4.77
CA PRO A 200 16.00 9.93 4.63
C PRO A 200 14.48 10.10 4.38
N CYS A 201 13.84 9.07 3.88
CA CYS A 201 12.38 9.02 3.81
C CYS A 201 11.79 9.15 5.21
N GLY A 202 10.90 10.11 5.39
CA GLY A 202 10.24 10.36 6.67
C GLY A 202 9.20 9.28 7.00
N VAL A 203 8.87 9.18 8.29
CA VAL A 203 7.69 8.44 8.78
C VAL A 203 6.82 9.42 9.56
N ILE A 204 5.56 9.53 9.19
CA ILE A 204 4.60 10.45 9.80
C ILE A 204 3.39 9.68 10.29
N ILE A 205 3.20 9.67 11.60
CA ILE A 205 2.03 9.06 12.22
C ILE A 205 0.88 10.07 12.12
N ARG A 206 -0.20 9.67 11.46
CA ARG A 206 -1.44 10.44 11.41
C ARG A 206 -2.43 9.87 12.43
N ASN A 207 -2.58 10.61 13.52
CA ASN A 207 -3.62 10.38 14.52
C ASN A 207 -4.70 11.43 14.29
N ASN A 208 -5.93 10.99 14.08
CA ASN A 208 -7.16 11.78 14.09
C ASN A 208 -7.32 12.89 13.03
N GLY A 209 -8.29 12.71 12.16
CA GLY A 209 -9.12 13.78 11.62
C GLY A 209 -8.51 14.73 10.59
N HIS A 210 -7.36 14.46 9.98
CA HIS A 210 -6.87 15.27 8.87
C HIS A 210 -7.61 14.92 7.57
N ARG A 211 -8.20 15.94 6.96
CA ARG A 211 -8.86 15.86 5.66
C ARG A 211 -7.90 15.32 4.60
N GLY A 212 -8.36 14.39 3.79
CA GLY A 212 -7.60 13.83 2.67
C GLY A 212 -6.76 12.58 3.03
N GLY A 213 -7.38 11.42 3.17
CA GLY A 213 -6.73 10.12 3.42
C GLY A 213 -6.63 9.73 4.90
N GLY A 214 -6.88 10.65 5.83
CA GLY A 214 -6.87 10.37 7.26
C GLY A 214 -7.95 9.38 7.70
N ASP A 215 -9.10 9.42 7.09
CA ASP A 215 -10.25 8.57 7.49
C ASP A 215 -9.96 7.07 7.32
N TRP A 216 -9.22 6.67 6.28
CA TRP A 216 -8.86 5.28 6.04
C TRP A 216 -7.79 4.77 7.01
N LEU A 217 -6.80 5.59 7.34
CA LEU A 217 -5.82 5.24 8.37
C LEU A 217 -6.47 5.12 9.74
N ASN A 218 -7.45 5.97 10.05
CA ASN A 218 -8.22 5.89 11.29
C ASN A 218 -9.04 4.61 11.34
N THR A 219 -9.76 4.27 10.27
CA THR A 219 -10.50 3.00 10.18
C THR A 219 -9.59 1.80 10.40
N CYS A 220 -8.43 1.77 9.73
CA CYS A 220 -7.47 0.71 9.93
C CYS A 220 -6.96 0.66 11.38
N ASN A 221 -6.83 1.82 12.04
CA ASN A 221 -6.40 1.91 13.43
C ASN A 221 -7.45 1.33 14.40
N GLU A 222 -8.72 1.66 14.19
CA GLU A 222 -9.84 1.12 14.99
C GLU A 222 -9.91 -0.40 14.95
N HIS A 223 -9.49 -0.99 13.82
CA HIS A 223 -9.45 -2.45 13.63
C HIS A 223 -8.07 -3.06 13.86
N CYS A 224 -7.11 -2.30 14.37
CA CYS A 224 -5.72 -2.74 14.58
C CYS A 224 -5.09 -3.38 13.32
N VAL A 225 -5.38 -2.83 12.14
CA VAL A 225 -4.75 -3.21 10.89
C VAL A 225 -3.58 -2.26 10.62
N PRO A 226 -2.33 -2.75 10.55
CA PRO A 226 -1.21 -1.91 10.13
C PRO A 226 -1.44 -1.32 8.76
N ALA A 227 -1.44 0.02 8.66
CA ALA A 227 -1.71 0.70 7.41
C ALA A 227 -0.74 1.85 7.17
N ALA A 228 -0.38 2.05 5.89
CA ALA A 228 0.51 3.12 5.48
C ALA A 228 0.13 3.67 4.10
N ILE A 229 0.41 4.95 3.89
CA ILE A 229 0.26 5.67 2.61
C ILE A 229 1.64 6.01 2.10
N THR A 230 1.97 5.64 0.88
CA THR A 230 3.25 5.98 0.26
C THR A 230 3.19 7.39 -0.34
N GLU A 231 3.92 8.33 0.25
CA GLU A 231 4.06 9.70 -0.23
C GLU A 231 5.54 10.04 -0.38
N ALA A 232 6.35 9.02 -0.71
CA ALA A 232 7.80 9.14 -0.75
C ALA A 232 8.33 9.84 -2.01
N ALA A 233 7.51 9.96 -3.05
CA ALA A 233 7.86 10.66 -4.28
C ALA A 233 6.90 11.83 -4.53
N PHE A 234 7.45 12.97 -4.97
CA PHE A 234 6.68 14.14 -5.35
C PHE A 234 6.68 14.29 -6.87
N LEU A 235 5.51 14.22 -7.49
CA LEU A 235 5.38 14.41 -8.94
C LEU A 235 5.64 15.87 -9.38
N SER A 236 5.52 16.83 -8.45
CA SER A 236 5.92 18.23 -8.66
C SER A 236 7.42 18.49 -8.49
N ASN A 237 8.24 17.49 -8.10
CA ASN A 237 9.69 17.62 -8.02
C ASN A 237 10.34 17.08 -9.30
N PRO A 238 11.16 17.88 -10.03
CA PRO A 238 11.75 17.48 -11.29
C PRO A 238 12.60 16.21 -11.22
N ASP A 239 13.38 16.04 -10.14
CA ASP A 239 14.26 14.87 -9.96
C ASP A 239 13.43 13.61 -9.73
N HIS A 240 12.37 13.71 -8.93
CA HIS A 240 11.46 12.60 -8.68
C HIS A 240 10.68 12.23 -9.96
N ALA A 241 10.13 13.21 -10.65
CA ALA A 241 9.41 12.99 -11.91
C ALA A 241 10.31 12.38 -12.99
N LYS A 242 11.53 12.90 -13.16
CA LYS A 242 12.53 12.35 -14.10
C LYS A 242 12.90 10.91 -13.74
N PHE A 243 13.08 10.61 -12.45
CA PHE A 243 13.38 9.26 -11.99
C PHE A 243 12.22 8.31 -12.29
N LEU A 244 11.00 8.67 -11.94
CA LEU A 244 9.81 7.85 -12.13
C LEU A 244 9.36 7.74 -13.58
N GLY A 245 9.71 8.72 -14.44
CA GLY A 245 9.48 8.68 -15.88
C GLY A 245 10.30 7.61 -16.62
N ASN A 246 11.32 7.05 -15.96
CA ASN A 246 12.07 5.92 -16.48
C ASN A 246 11.49 4.61 -15.96
N ASP A 247 11.05 3.72 -16.85
CA ASP A 247 10.40 2.44 -16.49
C ASP A 247 11.23 1.58 -15.53
N ALA A 248 12.54 1.46 -15.76
CA ALA A 248 13.42 0.65 -14.92
C ALA A 248 13.50 1.22 -13.47
N ASN A 249 13.54 2.53 -13.36
CA ASN A 249 13.55 3.22 -12.07
C ASN A 249 12.18 3.13 -11.35
N ALA A 250 11.09 3.27 -12.09
CA ALA A 250 9.73 3.08 -11.57
C ALA A 250 9.53 1.65 -11.03
N VAL A 251 10.02 0.65 -11.75
CA VAL A 251 10.04 -0.75 -11.28
C VAL A 251 10.86 -0.89 -10.00
N ARG A 252 12.06 -0.29 -9.95
CA ARG A 252 12.90 -0.32 -8.74
C ARG A 252 12.22 0.33 -7.54
N TYR A 253 11.51 1.43 -7.76
CA TYR A 253 10.74 2.12 -6.71
C TYR A 253 9.61 1.24 -6.18
N ALA A 254 8.80 0.66 -7.07
CA ALA A 254 7.74 -0.27 -6.69
C ALA A 254 8.28 -1.50 -5.93
N GLN A 255 9.40 -2.06 -6.38
CA GLN A 255 10.07 -3.17 -5.71
C GLN A 255 10.64 -2.78 -4.33
N ALA A 256 11.13 -1.55 -4.15
CA ALA A 256 11.62 -1.09 -2.83
C ALA A 256 10.47 -1.03 -1.81
N ILE A 257 9.29 -0.57 -2.22
CA ILE A 257 8.08 -0.63 -1.39
C ILE A 257 7.77 -2.09 -1.01
N GLY A 258 7.77 -2.99 -1.99
CA GLY A 258 7.52 -4.42 -1.75
C GLY A 258 8.50 -5.05 -0.76
N ARG A 259 9.80 -4.75 -0.87
CA ARG A 259 10.80 -5.23 0.10
C ARG A 259 10.57 -4.70 1.51
N GLY A 260 10.18 -3.43 1.64
CA GLY A 260 9.83 -2.86 2.94
C GLY A 260 8.64 -3.57 3.58
N ILE A 261 7.59 -3.85 2.79
CA ILE A 261 6.43 -4.62 3.23
C ILE A 261 6.84 -6.03 3.68
N VAL A 262 7.64 -6.73 2.88
CA VAL A 262 8.12 -8.09 3.21
C VAL A 262 8.91 -8.09 4.52
N LYS A 263 9.82 -7.13 4.74
CA LYS A 263 10.56 -7.00 5.99
C LYS A 263 9.65 -6.80 7.20
N PHE A 264 8.61 -5.99 7.04
CA PHE A 264 7.61 -5.83 8.08
C PHE A 264 6.89 -7.16 8.36
N MET A 265 6.38 -7.82 7.32
CA MET A 265 5.64 -9.08 7.47
C MET A 265 6.49 -10.20 8.13
N GLN A 266 7.78 -10.26 7.82
CA GLN A 266 8.71 -11.22 8.43
C GLN A 266 9.06 -10.91 9.89
N SER A 267 8.85 -9.68 10.33
CA SER A 267 9.20 -9.20 11.68
C SER A 267 8.04 -9.24 12.68
N ARG A 268 6.89 -9.74 12.29
CA ARG A 268 5.66 -9.85 13.10
C ARG A 268 5.66 -11.00 14.06
#